data_ddc039b875c7b76087e17ac2b55884f8
#
_entry.id   ddc039b875c7b76087e17ac2b55884f8
#
_cell.length_a   1.000
_cell.length_b   1.000
_cell.length_c   1.000
_cell.angle_alpha   90.00
_cell.angle_beta   90.00
_cell.angle_gamma   90.00
#
_symmetry.space_group_name_H-M   'P 1'
#
loop_
_entity.id
_entity.type
_entity.pdbx_description
1 polymer ?
#
loop_
_entity_poly.entity_id
_entity_poly.type
_entity_poly.pdbx_seq_one_letter_code
_entity_poly.pdbx_strand_id
1 'polypeptide(L)'
;MKWTNSKEQYKRFIMLLGTILIVAVHTAMFACLWYNYYANRNLTDMRKYFKYFYFYRRGHWTIIVLYALVLILFMKVLGGFRVGYLRNLDVLYSQILSVCATNAVEYLQLALIAKRWKFLWFSSPMLGLSVLQIVVGVIWIIAMRTIYARLYPPHEMLLIYGDISPKALIRKLQSRGDKYRVKETIHLKAGMDEILSRIAAYESVIIGDIPSHERNQFLKFCFQNNIRCYSVPKISDIMIISASEIDLFDSPLLLFRNQGMTFGQSFCKRAMDIAIGLVGCIAASPVMLLIAAAIKLYDGGPVLYSQERITKDGRPFQIYKFRSMIVESEKRGARLASEHDDRITPVGKVIRRLHVDELPQLFNVLIGDMSFVGPRPEREEITKEYERSIPQFRFRLKVKAGLTGYAQVYGQYNTVPYDKLKLDLTYIENYSLWLDMKLILLTVKILFQKEKSEGVDDSQKTALKDV
;
A
#
# COMPACT_ATOMS: atom_id res chain seq x y z
N MET A 1 29.01 -11.92 20.56
CA MET A 1 28.46 -10.55 20.50
C MET A 1 28.98 -9.67 19.34
N LYS A 2 30.21 -9.74 18.90
CA LYS A 2 30.74 -8.97 17.73
C LYS A 2 30.32 -9.45 16.35
N TRP A 3 29.83 -10.68 16.18
CA TRP A 3 29.51 -11.29 14.86
C TRP A 3 28.16 -10.86 14.28
N THR A 4 27.18 -10.57 15.10
CA THR A 4 25.85 -10.16 14.65
C THR A 4 25.83 -8.76 14.02
N ASN A 5 26.60 -7.82 14.57
CA ASN A 5 26.69 -6.46 14.03
C ASN A 5 27.37 -6.40 12.65
N SER A 6 28.39 -7.24 12.41
CA SER A 6 29.07 -7.27 11.11
C SER A 6 28.16 -7.80 10.00
N LYS A 7 27.40 -8.88 10.24
CA LYS A 7 26.46 -9.44 9.23
C LYS A 7 25.36 -8.46 8.85
N GLU A 8 24.86 -7.64 9.77
CA GLU A 8 23.84 -6.63 9.46
C GLU A 8 24.36 -5.46 8.63
N GLN A 9 25.59 -5.05 8.83
CA GLN A 9 26.22 -4.02 7.99
C GLN A 9 26.30 -4.46 6.54
N TYR A 10 26.69 -5.71 6.29
CA TYR A 10 26.75 -6.29 4.94
C TYR A 10 25.38 -6.50 4.29
N LYS A 11 24.31 -6.63 5.09
CA LYS A 11 22.95 -6.83 4.57
C LYS A 11 22.52 -5.72 3.62
N ARG A 12 22.68 -4.46 4.01
CA ARG A 12 22.32 -3.31 3.18
C ARG A 12 23.14 -3.28 1.90
N PHE A 13 24.42 -3.63 1.98
CA PHE A 13 25.31 -3.66 0.83
C PHE A 13 24.92 -4.76 -0.17
N ILE A 14 24.68 -6.00 0.29
CA ILE A 14 24.26 -7.13 -0.57
C ILE A 14 22.93 -6.80 -1.26
N MET A 15 21.96 -6.23 -0.51
CA MET A 15 20.69 -5.83 -1.08
C MET A 15 20.83 -4.69 -2.09
N LEU A 16 21.74 -3.75 -1.85
CA LEU A 16 22.06 -2.68 -2.80
C LEU A 16 22.66 -3.24 -4.10
N LEU A 17 23.64 -4.15 -4.00
CA LEU A 17 24.24 -4.81 -5.17
C LEU A 17 23.18 -5.57 -5.98
N GLY A 18 22.30 -6.32 -5.32
CA GLY A 18 21.20 -7.00 -5.98
C GLY A 18 20.24 -6.03 -6.69
N THR A 19 19.98 -4.87 -6.08
CA THR A 19 19.16 -3.81 -6.68
C THR A 19 19.83 -3.21 -7.92
N ILE A 20 21.11 -2.90 -7.84
CA ILE A 20 21.87 -2.37 -8.98
C ILE A 20 21.90 -3.38 -10.12
N LEU A 21 22.12 -4.65 -9.80
CA LEU A 21 22.16 -5.72 -10.80
C LEU A 21 20.83 -5.82 -11.58
N ILE A 22 19.68 -5.89 -10.91
CA ILE A 22 18.40 -6.04 -11.62
C ILE A 22 18.07 -4.82 -12.46
N VAL A 23 18.36 -3.60 -11.98
CA VAL A 23 18.18 -2.37 -12.74
C VAL A 23 19.11 -2.36 -13.97
N ALA A 24 20.37 -2.73 -13.82
CA ALA A 24 21.32 -2.80 -14.93
C ALA A 24 20.89 -3.81 -15.99
N VAL A 25 20.42 -5.00 -15.58
CA VAL A 25 19.93 -6.04 -16.51
C VAL A 25 18.71 -5.55 -17.26
N HIS A 26 17.68 -5.01 -16.58
CA HIS A 26 16.48 -4.50 -17.25
C HIS A 26 16.78 -3.34 -18.20
N THR A 27 17.69 -2.45 -17.80
CA THR A 27 18.13 -1.34 -18.64
C THR A 27 18.92 -1.82 -19.86
N ALA A 28 19.80 -2.80 -19.70
CA ALA A 28 20.53 -3.42 -20.81
C ALA A 28 19.58 -4.11 -21.80
N MET A 29 18.56 -4.84 -21.30
CA MET A 29 17.54 -5.46 -22.16
C MET A 29 16.78 -4.41 -22.97
N PHE A 30 16.39 -3.28 -22.34
CA PHE A 30 15.77 -2.17 -23.06
C PHE A 30 16.73 -1.54 -24.05
N ALA A 31 17.99 -1.31 -23.70
CA ALA A 31 19.00 -0.78 -24.60
C ALA A 31 19.23 -1.69 -25.83
N CYS A 32 19.26 -3.02 -25.64
CA CYS A 32 19.32 -3.98 -26.74
C CYS A 32 18.12 -3.83 -27.66
N LEU A 33 16.90 -3.76 -27.11
CA LEU A 33 15.69 -3.54 -27.90
C LEU A 33 15.75 -2.20 -28.64
N TRP A 34 16.17 -1.12 -27.95
CA TRP A 34 16.32 0.20 -28.50
C TRP A 34 17.23 0.19 -29.74
N TYR A 35 18.46 -0.30 -29.60
CA TYR A 35 19.44 -0.31 -30.70
C TYR A 35 19.08 -1.26 -31.84
N ASN A 36 18.54 -2.43 -31.56
CA ASN A 36 18.24 -3.43 -32.58
C ASN A 36 16.93 -3.18 -33.33
N TYR A 37 15.96 -2.56 -32.67
CA TYR A 37 14.62 -2.38 -33.23
C TYR A 37 14.28 -0.91 -33.49
N TYR A 38 14.29 -0.06 -32.49
CA TYR A 38 13.82 1.32 -32.63
C TYR A 38 14.83 2.26 -33.29
N ALA A 39 16.12 2.12 -33.00
CA ALA A 39 17.20 2.94 -33.55
C ALA A 39 17.82 2.34 -34.81
N ASN A 40 17.46 1.11 -35.19
CA ASN A 40 18.07 0.44 -36.33
C ASN A 40 17.58 1.04 -37.65
N ARG A 41 18.52 1.66 -38.40
CA ARG A 41 18.27 2.31 -39.70
C ARG A 41 17.99 1.33 -40.83
N ASN A 42 18.28 0.02 -40.66
CA ASN A 42 18.22 -0.97 -41.75
C ASN A 42 16.86 -1.64 -41.89
N LEU A 43 15.94 -1.47 -40.97
CA LEU A 43 14.57 -1.95 -41.09
C LEU A 43 13.77 -0.98 -41.97
N THR A 44 13.49 -1.38 -43.20
CA THR A 44 12.84 -0.58 -44.27
C THR A 44 11.52 0.05 -43.81
N ASP A 45 10.74 -0.67 -42.99
CA ASP A 45 9.48 -0.15 -42.45
C ASP A 45 9.69 0.92 -41.37
N MET A 46 10.75 0.79 -40.57
CA MET A 46 11.05 1.74 -39.52
C MET A 46 11.67 3.04 -40.05
N ARG A 47 12.38 3.03 -41.20
CA ARG A 47 12.81 4.27 -41.85
C ARG A 47 11.62 5.17 -42.19
N LYS A 48 10.48 4.60 -42.56
CA LYS A 48 9.25 5.35 -42.86
C LYS A 48 8.66 6.01 -41.59
N TYR A 49 8.87 5.42 -40.40
CA TYR A 49 8.37 5.92 -39.13
C TYR A 49 9.33 6.87 -38.42
N PHE A 50 10.63 6.65 -38.51
CA PHE A 50 11.67 7.43 -37.85
C PHE A 50 12.49 8.31 -38.84
N LYS A 51 11.97 8.64 -40.02
CA LYS A 51 12.64 9.45 -41.06
C LYS A 51 13.14 10.81 -40.55
N TYR A 52 12.58 11.30 -39.47
CA TYR A 52 12.94 12.58 -38.83
C TYR A 52 13.73 12.45 -37.54
N PHE A 53 14.10 11.21 -37.16
CA PHE A 53 14.81 10.96 -35.92
C PHE A 53 16.33 10.96 -36.16
N TYR A 54 16.89 12.14 -36.28
CA TYR A 54 18.31 12.35 -36.04
C TYR A 54 18.57 12.47 -34.55
N PHE A 55 18.55 11.34 -33.80
CA PHE A 55 19.18 11.32 -32.50
C PHE A 55 20.69 11.37 -32.72
N TYR A 56 21.32 12.49 -32.39
CA TYR A 56 22.75 12.51 -32.14
C TYR A 56 23.10 11.38 -31.18
N ARG A 57 24.31 10.81 -31.23
CA ARG A 57 24.80 9.75 -30.35
C ARG A 57 24.40 9.96 -28.87
N ARG A 58 24.39 11.21 -28.40
CA ARG A 58 23.98 11.59 -27.03
C ARG A 58 22.47 11.36 -26.74
N GLY A 59 21.59 11.50 -27.70
CA GLY A 59 20.16 11.31 -27.54
C GLY A 59 19.76 9.84 -27.23
N HIS A 60 20.50 8.88 -27.75
CA HIS A 60 20.26 7.47 -27.44
C HIS A 60 20.50 7.17 -25.95
N TRP A 61 21.59 7.70 -25.40
CA TRP A 61 21.90 7.56 -23.98
C TRP A 61 20.86 8.23 -23.08
N THR A 62 20.33 9.38 -23.49
CA THR A 62 19.27 10.08 -22.74
C THR A 62 18.03 9.20 -22.56
N ILE A 63 17.59 8.50 -23.61
CA ILE A 63 16.44 7.59 -23.53
C ILE A 63 16.73 6.41 -22.61
N ILE A 64 17.92 5.79 -22.71
CA ILE A 64 18.30 4.66 -21.87
C ILE A 64 18.40 5.08 -20.38
N VAL A 65 18.99 6.23 -20.11
CA VAL A 65 19.09 6.77 -18.75
C VAL A 65 17.70 7.11 -18.20
N LEU A 66 16.84 7.73 -19.01
CA LEU A 66 15.47 8.04 -18.59
C LEU A 66 14.67 6.77 -18.28
N TYR A 67 14.81 5.74 -19.13
CA TYR A 67 14.24 4.41 -18.84
C TYR A 67 14.67 3.89 -17.46
N ALA A 68 15.98 3.92 -17.18
CA ALA A 68 16.52 3.47 -15.90
C ALA A 68 15.96 4.26 -14.71
N LEU A 69 15.87 5.59 -14.84
CA LEU A 69 15.33 6.45 -13.79
C LEU A 69 13.83 6.16 -13.51
N VAL A 70 13.03 6.00 -14.56
CA VAL A 70 11.61 5.67 -14.44
C VAL A 70 11.43 4.27 -13.83
N LEU A 71 12.24 3.30 -14.23
CA LEU A 71 12.26 1.96 -13.64
C LEU A 71 12.59 1.99 -12.14
N ILE A 72 13.65 2.70 -11.76
CA ILE A 72 14.05 2.87 -10.36
C ILE A 72 12.92 3.52 -9.55
N LEU A 73 12.29 4.55 -10.09
CA LEU A 73 11.17 5.23 -9.46
C LEU A 73 10.03 4.26 -9.15
N PHE A 74 9.52 3.54 -10.16
CA PHE A 74 8.42 2.58 -9.96
C PHE A 74 8.82 1.42 -9.05
N MET A 75 10.01 0.84 -9.21
CA MET A 75 10.51 -0.23 -8.33
C MET A 75 10.61 0.23 -6.87
N LYS A 76 11.06 1.47 -6.61
CA LYS A 76 11.15 2.04 -5.27
C LYS A 76 9.77 2.31 -4.66
N VAL A 77 8.86 2.89 -5.43
CA VAL A 77 7.51 3.25 -4.99
C VAL A 77 6.69 2.00 -4.70
N LEU A 78 6.65 1.06 -5.63
CA LEU A 78 5.86 -0.17 -5.52
C LEU A 78 6.50 -1.22 -4.60
N GLY A 79 7.77 -1.06 -4.24
CA GLY A 79 8.48 -1.95 -3.32
C GLY A 79 9.14 -3.16 -4.01
N GLY A 80 9.42 -3.09 -5.31
CA GLY A 80 10.06 -4.16 -6.09
C GLY A 80 11.46 -4.57 -5.61
N PHE A 81 12.14 -3.69 -4.86
CA PHE A 81 13.46 -3.97 -4.26
C PHE A 81 13.38 -4.55 -2.84
N ARG A 82 12.21 -4.68 -2.22
CA ARG A 82 12.05 -5.04 -0.81
C ARG A 82 12.02 -6.55 -0.57
N VAL A 83 12.97 -7.29 -1.17
CA VAL A 83 13.16 -8.71 -0.89
C VAL A 83 13.55 -8.89 0.58
N GLY A 84 12.98 -9.91 1.24
CA GLY A 84 13.15 -10.14 2.68
C GLY A 84 12.37 -9.20 3.61
N TYR A 85 11.78 -8.10 3.10
CA TYR A 85 10.87 -7.23 3.85
C TYR A 85 9.40 -7.49 3.53
N LEU A 86 9.06 -7.70 2.26
CA LEU A 86 7.74 -8.06 1.80
C LEU A 86 7.65 -9.57 1.57
N ARG A 87 6.43 -10.12 1.49
CA ARG A 87 6.23 -11.51 1.04
C ARG A 87 6.68 -11.63 -0.42
N ASN A 88 7.11 -12.83 -0.82
CA ASN A 88 7.66 -13.02 -2.17
C ASN A 88 6.65 -12.68 -3.27
N LEU A 89 5.39 -13.06 -3.11
CA LEU A 89 4.31 -12.69 -4.04
C LEU A 89 4.12 -11.18 -4.11
N ASP A 90 4.24 -10.46 -3.00
CA ASP A 90 4.12 -8.99 -2.98
C ASP A 90 5.27 -8.32 -3.74
N VAL A 91 6.49 -8.87 -3.66
CA VAL A 91 7.64 -8.40 -4.45
C VAL A 91 7.44 -8.70 -5.92
N LEU A 92 6.93 -9.89 -6.26
CA LEU A 92 6.62 -10.28 -7.63
C LEU A 92 5.60 -9.34 -8.28
N TYR A 93 4.46 -9.12 -7.62
CA TYR A 93 3.46 -8.15 -8.10
C TYR A 93 4.05 -6.74 -8.24
N SER A 94 4.92 -6.34 -7.32
CA SER A 94 5.60 -5.04 -7.42
C SER A 94 6.49 -4.95 -8.64
N GLN A 95 7.25 -5.99 -8.94
CA GLN A 95 8.14 -6.01 -10.12
C GLN A 95 7.36 -6.05 -11.42
N ILE A 96 6.34 -6.91 -11.53
CA ILE A 96 5.46 -6.97 -12.72
C ILE A 96 4.88 -5.58 -12.99
N LEU A 97 4.29 -4.96 -11.97
CA LEU A 97 3.65 -3.66 -12.13
C LEU A 97 4.67 -2.56 -12.48
N SER A 98 5.87 -2.60 -11.86
CA SER A 98 6.93 -1.63 -12.15
C SER A 98 7.42 -1.73 -13.59
N VAL A 99 7.66 -2.95 -14.07
CA VAL A 99 8.08 -3.21 -15.45
C VAL A 99 7.00 -2.77 -16.44
N CYS A 100 5.75 -3.19 -16.22
CA CYS A 100 4.63 -2.81 -17.10
C CYS A 100 4.43 -1.28 -17.14
N ALA A 101 4.46 -0.62 -15.97
CA ALA A 101 4.31 0.83 -15.88
C ALA A 101 5.47 1.57 -16.57
N THR A 102 6.72 1.12 -16.35
CA THR A 102 7.90 1.71 -17.00
C THR A 102 7.80 1.56 -18.52
N ASN A 103 7.50 0.36 -19.00
CA ASN A 103 7.39 0.10 -20.44
C ASN A 103 6.21 0.83 -21.08
N ALA A 104 5.11 1.04 -20.35
CA ALA A 104 3.99 1.85 -20.82
C ALA A 104 4.35 3.33 -20.95
N VAL A 105 5.05 3.90 -19.97
CA VAL A 105 5.55 5.29 -20.02
C VAL A 105 6.51 5.46 -21.18
N GLU A 106 7.46 4.53 -21.34
CA GLU A 106 8.43 4.57 -22.42
C GLU A 106 7.76 4.42 -23.79
N TYR A 107 6.78 3.52 -23.91
CA TYR A 107 5.98 3.38 -25.13
C TYR A 107 5.25 4.67 -25.49
N LEU A 108 4.60 5.34 -24.51
CA LEU A 108 3.96 6.63 -24.73
C LEU A 108 4.96 7.69 -25.21
N GLN A 109 6.14 7.75 -24.59
CA GLN A 109 7.21 8.64 -25.01
C GLN A 109 7.64 8.37 -26.45
N LEU A 110 7.87 7.09 -26.79
CA LEU A 110 8.25 6.70 -28.17
C LEU A 110 7.14 7.02 -29.19
N ALA A 111 5.88 6.78 -28.85
CA ALA A 111 4.73 7.08 -29.69
C ALA A 111 4.59 8.60 -29.96
N LEU A 112 4.79 9.42 -28.93
CA LEU A 112 4.79 10.89 -29.05
C LEU A 112 5.93 11.37 -29.95
N ILE A 113 7.12 10.85 -29.76
CA ILE A 113 8.30 11.19 -30.54
C ILE A 113 8.09 10.76 -32.00
N ALA A 114 7.59 9.57 -32.25
CA ALA A 114 7.32 9.06 -33.59
C ALA A 114 6.12 9.71 -34.30
N LYS A 115 5.35 10.58 -33.59
CA LYS A 115 4.10 11.21 -34.07
C LYS A 115 3.08 10.22 -34.67
N ARG A 116 3.07 8.98 -34.20
CA ARG A 116 2.18 7.90 -34.71
C ARG A 116 1.65 7.03 -33.59
N TRP A 117 0.33 6.90 -33.58
CA TRP A 117 -0.43 6.11 -32.63
C TRP A 117 -0.85 4.73 -33.17
N LYS A 118 -0.13 4.14 -34.13
CA LYS A 118 -0.41 2.78 -34.63
C LYS A 118 -0.05 1.75 -33.57
N PHE A 119 -1.01 1.51 -32.71
CA PHE A 119 -0.89 0.84 -31.43
C PHE A 119 -0.37 -0.60 -31.48
N LEU A 120 -0.83 -1.43 -32.43
CA LEU A 120 -0.55 -2.88 -32.37
C LEU A 120 0.85 -3.28 -32.89
N TRP A 121 1.28 -2.75 -34.02
CA TRP A 121 2.54 -3.16 -34.62
C TRP A 121 3.78 -2.56 -33.93
N PHE A 122 3.65 -1.34 -33.47
CA PHE A 122 4.74 -0.60 -32.80
C PHE A 122 4.96 -1.05 -31.36
N SER A 123 3.94 -1.59 -30.68
CA SER A 123 3.99 -2.02 -29.28
C SER A 123 4.48 -3.46 -29.09
N SER A 124 4.40 -4.32 -30.13
CA SER A 124 4.72 -5.75 -29.98
C SER A 124 6.12 -6.04 -29.42
N PRO A 125 7.21 -5.33 -29.80
CA PRO A 125 8.52 -5.57 -29.22
C PRO A 125 8.59 -5.17 -27.75
N MET A 126 7.88 -4.11 -27.35
CA MET A 126 7.81 -3.67 -25.96
C MET A 126 7.04 -4.66 -25.08
N LEU A 127 5.99 -5.28 -25.63
CA LEU A 127 5.28 -6.36 -24.94
C LEU A 127 6.19 -7.59 -24.75
N GLY A 128 6.92 -7.97 -25.79
CA GLY A 128 7.92 -9.05 -25.71
C GLY A 128 9.00 -8.77 -24.67
N LEU A 129 9.52 -7.53 -24.65
CA LEU A 129 10.46 -7.08 -23.64
C LEU A 129 9.87 -7.20 -22.23
N SER A 130 8.61 -6.76 -22.03
CA SER A 130 7.93 -6.85 -20.74
C SER A 130 7.86 -8.29 -20.21
N VAL A 131 7.48 -9.24 -21.07
CA VAL A 131 7.43 -10.66 -20.70
C VAL A 131 8.82 -11.18 -20.31
N LEU A 132 9.84 -10.87 -21.09
CA LEU A 132 11.21 -11.32 -20.82
C LEU A 132 11.74 -10.71 -19.51
N GLN A 133 11.48 -9.43 -19.27
CA GLN A 133 11.86 -8.74 -18.03
C GLN A 133 11.14 -9.31 -16.80
N ILE A 134 9.87 -9.70 -16.92
CA ILE A 134 9.14 -10.37 -15.84
C ILE A 134 9.80 -11.73 -15.52
N VAL A 135 10.16 -12.50 -16.52
CA VAL A 135 10.87 -13.79 -16.31
C VAL A 135 12.20 -13.57 -15.58
N VAL A 136 12.99 -12.60 -16.03
CA VAL A 136 14.26 -12.24 -15.34
C VAL A 136 14.01 -11.77 -13.92
N GLY A 137 12.95 -10.99 -13.68
CA GLY A 137 12.53 -10.54 -12.35
C GLY A 137 12.19 -11.72 -11.42
N VAL A 138 11.47 -12.73 -11.91
CA VAL A 138 11.18 -13.95 -11.15
C VAL A 138 12.46 -14.68 -10.75
N ILE A 139 13.36 -14.88 -11.69
CA ILE A 139 14.66 -15.54 -11.43
C ILE A 139 15.45 -14.75 -10.37
N TRP A 140 15.52 -13.44 -10.50
CA TRP A 140 16.19 -12.56 -9.54
C TRP A 140 15.55 -12.65 -8.15
N ILE A 141 14.21 -12.65 -8.03
CA ILE A 141 13.52 -12.79 -6.74
C ILE A 141 13.90 -14.11 -6.06
N ILE A 142 13.89 -15.22 -6.80
CA ILE A 142 14.25 -16.55 -6.29
C ILE A 142 15.70 -16.55 -5.80
N ALA A 143 16.63 -16.04 -6.61
CA ALA A 143 18.04 -15.94 -6.26
C ALA A 143 18.26 -15.09 -5.00
N MET A 144 17.73 -13.87 -4.98
CA MET A 144 17.88 -12.95 -3.85
C MET A 144 17.23 -13.48 -2.57
N ARG A 145 16.08 -14.15 -2.68
CA ARG A 145 15.44 -14.85 -1.55
C ARG A 145 16.34 -15.93 -0.97
N THR A 146 16.92 -16.76 -1.83
CA THR A 146 17.79 -17.86 -1.40
C THR A 146 19.03 -17.33 -0.70
N ILE A 147 19.65 -16.29 -1.26
CA ILE A 147 20.79 -15.59 -0.64
C ILE A 147 20.37 -15.00 0.71
N TYR A 148 19.22 -14.30 0.75
CA TYR A 148 18.72 -13.68 1.97
C TYR A 148 18.44 -14.72 3.06
N ALA A 149 17.75 -15.82 2.74
CA ALA A 149 17.41 -16.86 3.71
C ALA A 149 18.64 -17.59 4.29
N ARG A 150 19.68 -17.77 3.46
CA ARG A 150 20.94 -18.39 3.93
C ARG A 150 21.77 -17.47 4.82
N LEU A 151 21.79 -16.17 4.50
CA LEU A 151 22.59 -15.20 5.25
C LEU A 151 21.91 -14.70 6.52
N TYR A 152 20.58 -14.64 6.51
CA TYR A 152 19.77 -14.02 7.58
C TYR A 152 18.62 -14.96 8.00
N PRO A 153 18.94 -16.01 8.81
CA PRO A 153 17.91 -16.89 9.35
C PRO A 153 16.90 -16.10 10.23
N PRO A 154 15.69 -16.64 10.44
CA PRO A 154 14.70 -15.99 11.30
C PRO A 154 15.23 -15.77 12.71
N HIS A 155 14.99 -14.56 13.25
CA HIS A 155 15.38 -14.25 14.63
C HIS A 155 14.48 -14.96 15.63
N GLU A 156 15.06 -15.66 16.59
CA GLU A 156 14.33 -16.16 17.77
C GLU A 156 14.02 -14.99 18.70
N MET A 157 12.76 -14.88 19.11
CA MET A 157 12.24 -13.71 19.78
C MET A 157 11.45 -14.08 21.03
N LEU A 158 11.62 -13.27 22.07
CA LEU A 158 10.75 -13.24 23.24
C LEU A 158 9.62 -12.25 22.98
N LEU A 159 8.36 -12.63 23.26
CA LEU A 159 7.21 -11.74 23.19
C LEU A 159 6.72 -11.43 24.61
N ILE A 160 6.77 -10.16 24.98
CA ILE A 160 6.23 -9.63 26.25
C ILE A 160 4.83 -9.10 25.99
N TYR A 161 3.84 -9.48 26.79
CA TYR A 161 2.46 -9.04 26.62
C TYR A 161 1.81 -8.68 27.98
N GLY A 162 0.80 -7.83 27.92
CA GLY A 162 -0.01 -7.40 29.05
C GLY A 162 -1.41 -8.03 29.01
N ASP A 163 -2.42 -7.23 29.32
CA ASP A 163 -3.82 -7.70 29.44
C ASP A 163 -4.41 -8.15 28.09
N ILE A 164 -3.91 -7.64 26.97
CA ILE A 164 -4.36 -8.03 25.63
C ILE A 164 -3.68 -9.33 25.21
N SER A 165 -4.49 -10.32 24.84
CA SER A 165 -4.02 -11.64 24.41
C SER A 165 -3.04 -11.54 23.22
N PRO A 166 -1.87 -12.18 23.29
CA PRO A 166 -0.86 -12.12 22.22
C PRO A 166 -1.22 -12.95 21.00
N LYS A 167 -2.29 -13.76 21.04
CA LYS A 167 -2.65 -14.72 19.97
C LYS A 167 -2.79 -14.09 18.59
N ALA A 168 -3.42 -12.93 18.49
CA ALA A 168 -3.58 -12.20 17.22
C ALA A 168 -2.24 -11.72 16.67
N LEU A 169 -1.36 -11.19 17.54
CA LEU A 169 -0.02 -10.75 17.16
C LEU A 169 0.85 -11.94 16.74
N ILE A 170 0.82 -13.04 17.50
CA ILE A 170 1.54 -14.28 17.16
C ILE A 170 1.12 -14.80 15.79
N ARG A 171 -0.19 -14.85 15.48
CA ARG A 171 -0.69 -15.27 14.17
C ARG A 171 -0.17 -14.37 13.03
N LYS A 172 -0.14 -13.04 13.25
CA LYS A 172 0.46 -12.09 12.29
C LYS A 172 1.96 -12.34 12.11
N LEU A 173 2.70 -12.65 13.16
CA LEU A 173 4.15 -12.94 13.09
C LEU A 173 4.42 -14.30 12.43
N GLN A 174 3.61 -15.32 12.70
CA GLN A 174 3.71 -16.65 12.09
C GLN A 174 3.48 -16.61 10.57
N SER A 175 2.62 -15.69 10.06
CA SER A 175 2.49 -15.48 8.61
C SER A 175 3.79 -15.00 7.94
N ARG A 176 4.78 -14.58 8.74
CA ARG A 176 6.13 -14.17 8.36
C ARG A 176 7.19 -14.99 9.09
N GLY A 177 6.98 -16.31 9.19
CA GLY A 177 7.91 -17.25 9.80
C GLY A 177 9.30 -17.28 9.11
N ASP A 178 9.38 -16.75 7.89
CA ASP A 178 10.65 -16.49 7.18
C ASP A 178 11.53 -15.44 7.87
N LYS A 179 10.97 -14.62 8.76
CA LYS A 179 11.68 -13.50 9.40
C LYS A 179 11.59 -13.51 10.92
N TYR A 180 10.45 -13.92 11.46
CA TYR A 180 10.13 -13.85 12.89
C TYR A 180 9.81 -15.23 13.45
N ARG A 181 10.46 -15.63 14.53
CA ARG A 181 10.18 -16.87 15.25
C ARG A 181 9.99 -16.56 16.72
N VAL A 182 8.73 -16.42 17.16
CA VAL A 182 8.44 -16.28 18.59
C VAL A 182 8.70 -17.62 19.26
N LYS A 183 9.69 -17.69 20.14
CA LYS A 183 10.10 -18.90 20.85
C LYS A 183 9.43 -18.99 22.21
N GLU A 184 9.29 -17.86 22.90
CA GLU A 184 8.72 -17.78 24.22
C GLU A 184 7.81 -16.53 24.34
N THR A 185 6.81 -16.65 25.21
CA THR A 185 5.92 -15.53 25.55
C THR A 185 5.91 -15.37 27.06
N ILE A 186 6.04 -14.15 27.55
CA ILE A 186 6.03 -13.82 28.97
C ILE A 186 4.99 -12.74 29.27
N HIS A 187 4.18 -12.97 30.31
CA HIS A 187 3.19 -12.01 30.75
C HIS A 187 3.83 -10.97 31.69
N LEU A 188 3.37 -9.73 31.63
CA LEU A 188 3.89 -8.63 32.44
C LEU A 188 3.84 -8.92 33.97
N LYS A 189 2.87 -9.75 34.40
CA LYS A 189 2.71 -10.16 35.82
C LYS A 189 3.85 -11.03 36.35
N ALA A 190 4.74 -11.56 35.51
CA ALA A 190 5.91 -12.31 35.98
C ALA A 190 6.91 -11.49 36.83
N GLY A 191 6.79 -10.17 36.73
CA GLY A 191 7.66 -9.25 37.49
C GLY A 191 8.84 -8.74 36.65
N MET A 192 9.31 -7.55 37.03
CA MET A 192 10.32 -6.81 36.28
C MET A 192 11.65 -7.58 36.14
N ASP A 193 12.16 -8.09 37.28
CA ASP A 193 13.46 -8.74 37.32
C ASP A 193 13.50 -10.04 36.50
N GLU A 194 12.43 -10.83 36.55
CA GLU A 194 12.32 -12.04 35.75
C GLU A 194 12.27 -11.70 34.27
N ILE A 195 11.47 -10.70 33.87
CA ILE A 195 11.36 -10.28 32.46
C ILE A 195 12.71 -9.78 31.95
N LEU A 196 13.43 -8.94 32.72
CA LEU A 196 14.75 -8.42 32.32
C LEU A 196 15.77 -9.54 32.17
N SER A 197 15.76 -10.54 33.06
CA SER A 197 16.64 -11.71 32.94
C SER A 197 16.37 -12.52 31.67
N ARG A 198 15.08 -12.68 31.31
CA ARG A 198 14.68 -13.35 30.07
C ARG A 198 15.05 -12.55 28.84
N ILE A 199 14.82 -11.23 28.84
CA ILE A 199 15.23 -10.34 27.74
C ILE A 199 16.72 -10.52 27.42
N ALA A 200 17.58 -10.60 28.43
CA ALA A 200 19.03 -10.76 28.25
C ALA A 200 19.44 -12.07 27.55
N ALA A 201 18.60 -13.09 27.58
CA ALA A 201 18.84 -14.38 26.92
C ALA A 201 18.49 -14.39 25.41
N TYR A 202 17.83 -13.34 24.89
CA TYR A 202 17.39 -13.27 23.50
C TYR A 202 18.09 -12.15 22.73
N GLU A 203 18.35 -12.39 21.44
CA GLU A 203 18.87 -11.35 20.52
C GLU A 203 17.81 -10.33 20.09
N SER A 204 16.54 -10.71 20.20
CA SER A 204 15.42 -9.90 19.75
C SER A 204 14.22 -10.06 20.66
N VAL A 205 13.52 -8.95 20.93
CA VAL A 205 12.34 -8.91 21.80
C VAL A 205 11.22 -8.17 21.10
N ILE A 206 9.99 -8.64 21.31
CA ILE A 206 8.77 -7.94 20.90
C ILE A 206 8.05 -7.49 22.16
N ILE A 207 7.82 -6.20 22.29
CA ILE A 207 7.00 -5.61 23.33
C ILE A 207 5.60 -5.40 22.75
N GLY A 208 4.62 -6.13 23.28
CA GLY A 208 3.22 -6.01 22.92
C GLY A 208 2.59 -4.73 23.46
N ASP A 209 1.26 -4.72 23.57
CA ASP A 209 0.54 -3.60 24.16
C ASP A 209 0.57 -3.72 25.69
N ILE A 210 1.51 -3.02 26.30
CA ILE A 210 1.75 -2.95 27.77
C ILE A 210 1.74 -1.49 28.22
N PRO A 211 1.59 -1.19 29.51
CA PRO A 211 1.64 0.18 30.00
C PRO A 211 2.97 0.87 29.63
N SER A 212 2.91 2.21 29.47
CA SER A 212 4.04 2.98 28.93
C SER A 212 5.24 3.03 29.88
N HIS A 213 5.02 2.94 31.19
CA HIS A 213 6.10 2.98 32.18
C HIS A 213 7.00 1.76 32.02
N GLU A 214 6.44 0.56 32.05
CA GLU A 214 7.18 -0.71 31.93
C GLU A 214 7.80 -0.84 30.54
N ARG A 215 7.07 -0.43 29.50
CA ARG A 215 7.60 -0.41 28.14
C ARG A 215 8.88 0.42 28.02
N ASN A 216 8.89 1.60 28.63
CA ASN A 216 10.06 2.48 28.60
C ASN A 216 11.25 1.89 29.35
N GLN A 217 11.03 1.14 30.43
CA GLN A 217 12.10 0.43 31.14
C GLN A 217 12.69 -0.68 30.27
N PHE A 218 11.85 -1.50 29.61
CA PHE A 218 12.33 -2.54 28.69
C PHE A 218 13.06 -1.96 27.48
N LEU A 219 12.58 -0.85 26.91
CA LEU A 219 13.26 -0.18 25.80
C LEU A 219 14.66 0.31 26.20
N LYS A 220 14.80 0.96 27.38
CA LYS A 220 16.09 1.41 27.91
C LYS A 220 17.04 0.22 28.13
N PHE A 221 16.55 -0.87 28.73
CA PHE A 221 17.33 -2.06 28.97
C PHE A 221 17.80 -2.71 27.66
N CYS A 222 16.92 -2.85 26.66
CA CYS A 222 17.26 -3.36 25.33
C CYS A 222 18.32 -2.48 24.66
N PHE A 223 18.20 -1.16 24.76
CA PHE A 223 19.16 -0.21 24.20
C PHE A 223 20.54 -0.35 24.86
N GLN A 224 20.61 -0.40 26.19
CA GLN A 224 21.85 -0.57 26.96
C GLN A 224 22.59 -1.88 26.60
N ASN A 225 21.82 -2.96 26.34
CA ASN A 225 22.37 -4.29 26.07
C ASN A 225 22.48 -4.60 24.58
N ASN A 226 22.24 -3.64 23.67
CA ASN A 226 22.23 -3.81 22.22
C ASN A 226 21.31 -4.95 21.74
N ILE A 227 20.18 -5.14 22.42
CA ILE A 227 19.14 -6.12 22.07
C ILE A 227 18.17 -5.46 21.12
N ARG A 228 17.86 -6.14 20.01
CA ARG A 228 16.89 -5.63 19.04
C ARG A 228 15.49 -5.67 19.63
N CYS A 229 14.82 -4.53 19.66
CA CYS A 229 13.49 -4.40 20.21
C CYS A 229 12.47 -3.96 19.16
N TYR A 230 11.33 -4.65 19.11
CA TYR A 230 10.14 -4.28 18.34
C TYR A 230 9.04 -3.92 19.34
N SER A 231 8.42 -2.76 19.20
CA SER A 231 7.31 -2.37 20.07
C SER A 231 6.05 -2.14 19.24
N VAL A 232 4.92 -2.61 19.77
CA VAL A 232 3.61 -2.25 19.22
C VAL A 232 3.31 -0.79 19.56
N PRO A 233 3.18 0.12 18.57
CA PRO A 233 3.01 1.53 18.84
C PRO A 233 1.63 1.81 19.45
N LYS A 234 1.56 2.76 20.37
CA LYS A 234 0.33 3.38 20.85
C LYS A 234 -0.02 4.60 19.98
N ILE A 235 -1.23 5.14 20.13
CA ILE A 235 -1.66 6.33 19.39
C ILE A 235 -0.72 7.52 19.70
N SER A 236 -0.31 7.69 20.96
CA SER A 236 0.66 8.72 21.39
C SER A 236 2.01 8.58 20.67
N ASP A 237 2.47 7.35 20.43
CA ASP A 237 3.76 7.14 19.76
C ASP A 237 3.70 7.59 18.30
N ILE A 238 2.57 7.37 17.62
CA ILE A 238 2.37 7.83 16.22
C ILE A 238 2.43 9.36 16.18
N MET A 239 1.83 10.04 17.17
CA MET A 239 1.88 11.50 17.28
C MET A 239 3.31 11.99 17.58
N ILE A 240 4.06 11.30 18.46
CA ILE A 240 5.44 11.64 18.79
C ILE A 240 6.36 11.52 17.57
N ILE A 241 6.21 10.46 16.77
CA ILE A 241 7.04 10.23 15.58
C ILE A 241 6.85 11.34 14.52
N SER A 242 5.68 11.97 14.47
CA SER A 242 5.36 13.04 13.53
C SER A 242 5.60 14.45 14.07
N ALA A 243 5.95 14.58 15.36
CA ALA A 243 6.23 15.86 15.98
C ALA A 243 7.44 16.55 15.32
N SER A 244 7.38 17.88 15.23
CA SER A 244 8.52 18.68 14.80
C SER A 244 9.44 18.94 15.99
N GLU A 245 10.72 18.63 15.81
CA GLU A 245 11.74 18.97 16.80
C GLU A 245 12.05 20.47 16.73
N ILE A 246 12.07 21.11 17.88
CA ILE A 246 12.43 22.51 18.05
C ILE A 246 13.57 22.57 19.06
N ASP A 247 14.65 23.18 18.65
CA ASP A 247 15.78 23.45 19.53
C ASP A 247 15.50 24.73 20.32
N LEU A 248 15.35 24.60 21.61
CA LEU A 248 15.30 25.73 22.52
C LEU A 248 16.59 25.77 23.36
N PHE A 249 17.60 26.45 22.83
CA PHE A 249 18.97 26.51 23.35
C PHE A 249 19.58 25.11 23.47
N ASP A 250 19.68 24.57 24.66
CA ASP A 250 20.22 23.25 25.00
C ASP A 250 19.15 22.18 25.29
N SER A 251 17.88 22.54 25.13
CA SER A 251 16.75 21.67 25.44
C SER A 251 15.90 21.37 24.20
N PRO A 252 15.90 20.12 23.66
CA PRO A 252 15.04 19.76 22.57
C PRO A 252 13.58 19.71 23.01
N LEU A 253 12.69 20.33 22.24
CA LEU A 253 11.24 20.30 22.43
C LEU A 253 10.57 19.61 21.26
N LEU A 254 9.50 18.87 21.53
CA LEU A 254 8.65 18.26 20.50
C LEU A 254 7.37 19.08 20.34
N LEU A 255 7.20 19.68 19.17
CA LEU A 255 5.97 20.40 18.81
C LEU A 255 4.98 19.49 18.10
N PHE A 256 3.84 19.29 18.73
CA PHE A 256 2.70 18.59 18.14
C PHE A 256 1.80 19.59 17.43
N ARG A 257 1.64 19.44 16.11
CA ARG A 257 0.77 20.32 15.33
C ARG A 257 -0.63 19.71 15.23
N ASN A 258 -1.60 20.28 15.92
CA ASN A 258 -2.98 19.80 15.93
C ASN A 258 -3.84 20.25 14.74
N GLN A 259 -3.26 20.91 13.74
CA GLN A 259 -4.02 21.65 12.73
C GLN A 259 -4.41 20.83 11.49
N GLY A 260 -4.10 19.53 11.43
CA GLY A 260 -4.31 18.76 10.19
C GLY A 260 -3.44 19.30 9.04
N MET A 261 -3.99 19.29 7.81
CA MET A 261 -3.28 19.79 6.63
C MET A 261 -3.20 21.31 6.61
N THR A 262 -2.04 21.87 6.25
CA THR A 262 -1.88 23.29 5.98
C THR A 262 -2.72 23.73 4.78
N PHE A 263 -2.98 25.03 4.63
CA PHE A 263 -3.71 25.56 3.48
C PHE A 263 -3.08 25.16 2.14
N GLY A 264 -1.75 25.29 2.02
CA GLY A 264 -1.02 24.89 0.82
C GLY A 264 -1.13 23.39 0.53
N GLN A 265 -1.02 22.54 1.54
CA GLN A 265 -1.22 21.11 1.41
C GLN A 265 -2.64 20.78 0.94
N SER A 266 -3.65 21.41 1.53
CA SER A 266 -5.06 21.21 1.18
C SER A 266 -5.36 21.66 -0.25
N PHE A 267 -4.79 22.80 -0.68
CA PHE A 267 -4.93 23.30 -2.05
C PHE A 267 -4.28 22.36 -3.07
N CYS A 268 -3.02 21.99 -2.86
CA CYS A 268 -2.30 21.07 -3.76
C CYS A 268 -3.00 19.70 -3.82
N LYS A 269 -3.46 19.19 -2.67
CA LYS A 269 -4.23 17.96 -2.61
C LYS A 269 -5.52 18.06 -3.43
N ARG A 270 -6.27 19.15 -3.28
CA ARG A 270 -7.51 19.37 -4.03
C ARG A 270 -7.28 19.47 -5.54
N ALA A 271 -6.22 20.17 -5.96
CA ALA A 271 -5.84 20.27 -7.36
C ALA A 271 -5.50 18.89 -7.94
N MET A 272 -4.75 18.08 -7.20
CA MET A 272 -4.44 16.70 -7.57
C MET A 272 -5.70 15.83 -7.64
N ASP A 273 -6.59 15.91 -6.65
CA ASP A 273 -7.86 15.17 -6.63
C ASP A 273 -8.72 15.48 -7.85
N ILE A 274 -8.82 16.75 -8.23
CA ILE A 274 -9.57 17.18 -9.43
C ILE A 274 -8.90 16.64 -10.70
N ALA A 275 -7.58 16.81 -10.84
CA ALA A 275 -6.86 16.39 -12.04
C ALA A 275 -6.97 14.87 -12.24
N ILE A 276 -6.68 14.07 -11.21
CA ILE A 276 -6.75 12.60 -11.28
C ILE A 276 -8.21 12.16 -11.41
N GLY A 277 -9.16 12.81 -10.73
CA GLY A 277 -10.58 12.51 -10.80
C GLY A 277 -11.16 12.71 -12.20
N LEU A 278 -10.81 13.81 -12.85
CA LEU A 278 -11.26 14.11 -14.21
C LEU A 278 -10.71 13.07 -15.20
N VAL A 279 -9.40 12.82 -15.16
CA VAL A 279 -8.77 11.79 -16.00
C VAL A 279 -9.36 10.41 -15.71
N GLY A 280 -9.55 10.08 -14.44
CA GLY A 280 -10.15 8.81 -14.00
C GLY A 280 -11.59 8.65 -14.49
N CYS A 281 -12.43 9.68 -14.40
CA CYS A 281 -13.79 9.66 -14.91
C CYS A 281 -13.85 9.46 -16.43
N ILE A 282 -13.00 10.16 -17.18
CA ILE A 282 -12.93 10.03 -18.65
C ILE A 282 -12.48 8.62 -19.01
N ALA A 283 -11.41 8.11 -18.38
CA ALA A 283 -10.89 6.78 -18.67
C ALA A 283 -11.83 5.65 -18.26
N ALA A 284 -12.55 5.81 -17.14
CA ALA A 284 -13.50 4.82 -16.63
C ALA A 284 -14.88 4.90 -17.29
N SER A 285 -15.21 6.00 -17.99
CA SER A 285 -16.57 6.22 -18.54
C SER A 285 -17.07 5.09 -19.44
N PRO A 286 -16.28 4.47 -20.36
CA PRO A 286 -16.79 3.37 -21.16
C PRO A 286 -17.16 2.15 -20.30
N VAL A 287 -16.34 1.85 -19.29
CA VAL A 287 -16.58 0.74 -18.36
C VAL A 287 -17.78 1.03 -17.47
N MET A 288 -17.92 2.26 -16.99
CA MET A 288 -19.07 2.69 -16.20
C MET A 288 -20.38 2.58 -16.98
N LEU A 289 -20.39 2.95 -18.28
CA LEU A 289 -21.55 2.81 -19.15
C LEU A 289 -21.92 1.35 -19.39
N LEU A 290 -20.95 0.47 -19.61
CA LEU A 290 -21.18 -0.97 -19.77
C LEU A 290 -21.77 -1.58 -18.49
N ILE A 291 -21.25 -1.24 -17.32
CA ILE A 291 -21.78 -1.70 -16.04
C ILE A 291 -23.20 -1.18 -15.82
N ALA A 292 -23.44 0.09 -16.10
CA ALA A 292 -24.77 0.71 -16.00
C ALA A 292 -25.79 -0.01 -16.88
N ALA A 293 -25.43 -0.32 -18.14
CA ALA A 293 -26.27 -1.08 -19.05
C ALA A 293 -26.52 -2.51 -18.54
N ALA A 294 -25.49 -3.20 -18.04
CA ALA A 294 -25.61 -4.56 -17.52
C ALA A 294 -26.56 -4.63 -16.31
N ILE A 295 -26.46 -3.66 -15.37
CA ILE A 295 -27.36 -3.59 -14.20
C ILE A 295 -28.79 -3.31 -14.67
N LYS A 296 -28.97 -2.35 -15.61
CA LYS A 296 -30.30 -1.95 -16.09
C LYS A 296 -31.00 -3.07 -16.88
N LEU A 297 -30.26 -3.82 -17.66
CA LEU A 297 -30.77 -4.97 -18.43
C LEU A 297 -31.07 -6.18 -17.56
N TYR A 298 -30.41 -6.33 -16.40
CA TYR A 298 -30.61 -7.49 -15.53
C TYR A 298 -31.98 -7.45 -14.82
N ASP A 299 -32.38 -6.35 -14.21
CA ASP A 299 -33.62 -6.26 -13.42
C ASP A 299 -34.38 -4.92 -13.56
N GLY A 300 -33.98 -4.05 -14.47
CA GLY A 300 -34.65 -2.78 -14.71
C GLY A 300 -34.52 -1.73 -13.61
N GLY A 301 -33.93 -2.06 -12.46
CA GLY A 301 -33.84 -1.20 -11.29
C GLY A 301 -32.82 -0.05 -11.39
N PRO A 302 -32.59 0.69 -10.29
CA PRO A 302 -31.64 1.80 -10.27
C PRO A 302 -30.21 1.30 -10.47
N VAL A 303 -29.43 2.02 -11.28
CA VAL A 303 -28.03 1.69 -11.59
C VAL A 303 -27.11 2.00 -10.41
N LEU A 304 -27.35 3.15 -9.77
CA LEU A 304 -26.57 3.65 -8.66
C LEU A 304 -27.26 3.33 -7.32
N TYR A 305 -26.46 3.02 -6.34
CA TYR A 305 -26.80 2.93 -4.93
C TYR A 305 -26.10 4.07 -4.20
N SER A 306 -26.80 4.74 -3.29
CA SER A 306 -26.22 5.75 -2.42
C SER A 306 -26.43 5.39 -0.96
N GLN A 307 -25.47 5.77 -0.11
CA GLN A 307 -25.51 5.54 1.33
C GLN A 307 -24.86 6.71 2.06
N GLU A 308 -25.44 7.09 3.19
CA GLU A 308 -24.87 8.13 4.03
C GLU A 308 -23.59 7.63 4.73
N ARG A 309 -22.57 8.46 4.70
CA ARG A 309 -21.25 8.28 5.33
C ARG A 309 -20.79 9.59 5.91
N ILE A 310 -19.76 9.54 6.76
CA ILE A 310 -19.15 10.73 7.33
C ILE A 310 -17.77 10.99 6.72
N THR A 311 -17.47 12.27 6.53
CA THR A 311 -16.19 12.78 6.04
C THR A 311 -15.54 13.72 7.06
N LYS A 312 -14.66 14.61 6.63
CA LYS A 312 -13.96 15.56 7.48
C LYS A 312 -14.92 16.30 8.44
N ASP A 313 -14.48 16.45 9.70
CA ASP A 313 -15.20 17.12 10.78
C ASP A 313 -16.57 16.48 11.14
N GLY A 314 -16.78 15.20 10.72
CA GLY A 314 -18.02 14.46 10.95
C GLY A 314 -19.16 14.85 10.01
N ARG A 315 -18.90 15.61 8.93
CA ARG A 315 -19.93 16.04 7.97
C ARG A 315 -20.50 14.83 7.23
N PRO A 316 -21.83 14.63 7.20
CA PRO A 316 -22.45 13.58 6.42
C PRO A 316 -22.40 13.91 4.92
N PHE A 317 -22.29 12.86 4.09
CA PHE A 317 -22.36 12.93 2.63
C PHE A 317 -22.90 11.61 2.05
N GLN A 318 -23.39 11.64 0.81
CA GLN A 318 -23.87 10.46 0.10
C GLN A 318 -22.74 9.85 -0.73
N ILE A 319 -22.28 8.64 -0.37
CA ILE A 319 -21.32 7.88 -1.17
C ILE A 319 -22.06 7.18 -2.32
N TYR A 320 -21.52 7.28 -3.54
CA TYR A 320 -22.10 6.63 -4.72
C TYR A 320 -21.38 5.34 -5.06
N LYS A 321 -22.14 4.28 -5.36
CA LYS A 321 -21.65 2.98 -5.85
C LYS A 321 -22.55 2.44 -6.94
N PHE A 322 -22.04 1.54 -7.79
CA PHE A 322 -22.94 0.72 -8.59
C PHE A 322 -23.70 -0.25 -7.71
N ARG A 323 -24.98 -0.42 -8.01
CA ARG A 323 -25.82 -1.38 -7.28
C ARG A 323 -25.33 -2.82 -7.57
N SER A 324 -24.89 -3.50 -6.55
CA SER A 324 -24.40 -4.88 -6.60
C SER A 324 -25.34 -5.89 -5.90
N MET A 325 -26.37 -5.37 -5.22
CA MET A 325 -27.34 -6.17 -4.48
C MET A 325 -28.76 -5.94 -5.02
N ILE A 326 -29.67 -6.86 -4.69
CA ILE A 326 -31.08 -6.76 -5.03
C ILE A 326 -31.69 -5.50 -4.42
N VAL A 327 -32.73 -4.97 -5.09
CA VAL A 327 -33.53 -3.85 -4.55
C VAL A 327 -34.11 -4.30 -3.19
N GLU A 328 -34.01 -3.43 -2.17
CA GLU A 328 -34.51 -3.71 -0.81
C GLU A 328 -33.63 -4.64 0.07
N SER A 329 -32.38 -4.89 -0.34
CA SER A 329 -31.45 -5.73 0.44
C SER A 329 -31.23 -5.28 1.90
N GLU A 330 -31.49 -4.01 2.23
CA GLU A 330 -31.35 -3.44 3.58
C GLU A 330 -32.63 -3.46 4.44
N LYS A 331 -33.78 -3.82 3.89
CA LYS A 331 -35.03 -3.93 4.70
C LYS A 331 -34.93 -4.88 5.88
N ARG A 332 -34.00 -5.84 5.84
CA ARG A 332 -33.74 -6.79 6.92
C ARG A 332 -32.62 -6.37 7.90
N GLY A 333 -32.25 -5.08 7.86
CA GLY A 333 -31.20 -4.51 8.68
C GLY A 333 -29.81 -4.54 8.05
N ALA A 334 -28.94 -3.65 8.51
CA ALA A 334 -27.55 -3.52 8.03
C ALA A 334 -26.72 -4.74 8.48
N ARG A 335 -26.22 -5.52 7.54
CA ARG A 335 -25.27 -6.63 7.77
C ARG A 335 -24.01 -6.40 6.95
N LEU A 336 -22.87 -6.81 7.50
CA LEU A 336 -21.63 -6.90 6.70
C LEU A 336 -21.85 -7.97 5.63
N ALA A 337 -21.37 -7.71 4.42
CA ALA A 337 -21.48 -8.65 3.32
C ALA A 337 -20.52 -9.84 3.56
N SER A 338 -21.06 -11.05 3.55
CA SER A 338 -20.29 -12.29 3.59
C SER A 338 -19.93 -12.78 2.18
N GLU A 339 -19.06 -13.77 2.08
CA GLU A 339 -18.61 -14.31 0.79
C GLU A 339 -19.77 -14.97 0.01
N HIS A 340 -20.75 -15.55 0.70
CA HIS A 340 -21.92 -16.21 0.12
C HIS A 340 -23.25 -15.48 0.37
N ASP A 341 -23.21 -14.13 0.38
CA ASP A 341 -24.40 -13.32 0.60
C ASP A 341 -25.40 -13.46 -0.57
N ASP A 342 -26.58 -13.99 -0.28
CA ASP A 342 -27.69 -14.26 -1.21
C ASP A 342 -28.28 -12.96 -1.82
N ARG A 343 -28.02 -11.84 -1.20
CA ARG A 343 -28.47 -10.51 -1.69
C ARG A 343 -27.67 -10.00 -2.90
N ILE A 344 -26.52 -10.62 -3.22
CA ILE A 344 -25.62 -10.15 -4.30
C ILE A 344 -26.13 -10.68 -5.64
N THR A 345 -26.39 -9.78 -6.59
CA THR A 345 -26.79 -10.16 -7.96
C THR A 345 -25.63 -10.82 -8.73
N PRO A 346 -25.90 -11.62 -9.79
CA PRO A 346 -24.84 -12.19 -10.62
C PRO A 346 -23.92 -11.13 -11.22
N VAL A 347 -24.46 -10.00 -11.69
CA VAL A 347 -23.68 -8.82 -12.14
C VAL A 347 -22.90 -8.25 -10.96
N GLY A 348 -23.53 -8.15 -9.78
CA GLY A 348 -22.93 -7.67 -8.55
C GLY A 348 -21.69 -8.49 -8.14
N LYS A 349 -21.71 -9.82 -8.29
CA LYS A 349 -20.56 -10.69 -8.00
C LYS A 349 -19.34 -10.32 -8.85
N VAL A 350 -19.54 -10.03 -10.12
CA VAL A 350 -18.46 -9.67 -11.04
C VAL A 350 -17.90 -8.29 -10.70
N ILE A 351 -18.76 -7.27 -10.55
CA ILE A 351 -18.31 -5.89 -10.31
C ILE A 351 -17.63 -5.74 -8.96
N ARG A 352 -18.08 -6.45 -7.91
CA ARG A 352 -17.44 -6.47 -6.58
C ARG A 352 -16.09 -7.17 -6.59
N ARG A 353 -15.97 -8.30 -7.29
CA ARG A 353 -14.68 -9.02 -7.42
C ARG A 353 -13.61 -8.13 -8.07
N LEU A 354 -14.01 -7.29 -9.02
CA LEU A 354 -13.13 -6.36 -9.72
C LEU A 354 -13.01 -5.00 -9.04
N HIS A 355 -13.72 -4.76 -7.94
CA HIS A 355 -13.84 -3.47 -7.24
C HIS A 355 -14.29 -2.31 -8.14
N VAL A 356 -14.93 -2.60 -9.28
CA VAL A 356 -15.45 -1.58 -10.21
C VAL A 356 -16.81 -1.01 -9.77
N ASP A 357 -17.44 -1.62 -8.75
CA ASP A 357 -18.64 -1.09 -8.09
C ASP A 357 -18.36 0.25 -7.36
N GLU A 358 -17.12 0.56 -7.03
CA GLU A 358 -16.71 1.79 -6.37
C GLU A 358 -16.35 2.93 -7.35
N LEU A 359 -16.33 2.69 -8.69
CA LEU A 359 -16.00 3.71 -9.67
C LEU A 359 -16.86 5.00 -9.59
N PRO A 360 -18.17 4.95 -9.26
CA PRO A 360 -18.97 6.18 -9.11
C PRO A 360 -18.50 7.10 -7.99
N GLN A 361 -17.67 6.62 -7.03
CA GLN A 361 -17.06 7.48 -6.00
C GLN A 361 -16.11 8.53 -6.59
N LEU A 362 -15.65 8.37 -7.85
CA LEU A 362 -14.92 9.40 -8.56
C LEU A 362 -15.73 10.72 -8.64
N PHE A 363 -17.05 10.64 -8.73
CA PHE A 363 -17.92 11.83 -8.67
C PHE A 363 -17.87 12.48 -7.28
N ASN A 364 -17.86 11.69 -6.19
CA ASN A 364 -17.71 12.25 -4.83
C ASN A 364 -16.35 12.98 -4.66
N VAL A 365 -15.29 12.47 -5.29
CA VAL A 365 -13.98 13.14 -5.30
C VAL A 365 -14.06 14.46 -6.08
N LEU A 366 -14.67 14.48 -7.26
CA LEU A 366 -14.81 15.69 -8.08
C LEU A 366 -15.69 16.75 -7.41
N ILE A 367 -16.80 16.36 -6.78
CA ILE A 367 -17.67 17.26 -6.01
C ILE A 367 -16.91 17.81 -4.80
N GLY A 368 -16.07 17.00 -4.18
CA GLY A 368 -15.22 17.39 -3.05
C GLY A 368 -15.67 16.88 -1.68
N ASP A 369 -16.62 15.96 -1.65
CA ASP A 369 -17.00 15.24 -0.43
C ASP A 369 -15.92 14.27 0.02
N MET A 370 -15.23 13.68 -0.95
CA MET A 370 -14.11 12.77 -0.76
C MET A 370 -12.81 13.30 -1.39
N SER A 371 -11.73 12.63 -1.08
CA SER A 371 -10.43 12.73 -1.74
C SER A 371 -10.05 11.38 -2.34
N PHE A 372 -9.07 11.32 -3.23
CA PHE A 372 -8.51 10.03 -3.66
C PHE A 372 -7.93 9.27 -2.49
N VAL A 373 -7.15 9.94 -1.66
CA VAL A 373 -6.46 9.30 -0.53
C VAL A 373 -6.94 9.90 0.79
N GLY A 374 -7.35 9.04 1.70
CA GLY A 374 -7.82 9.39 3.02
C GLY A 374 -8.34 8.18 3.79
N PRO A 375 -8.77 8.33 5.03
CA PRO A 375 -9.46 7.29 5.78
C PRO A 375 -10.72 6.82 5.07
N ARG A 376 -10.98 5.50 5.05
CA ARG A 376 -12.21 4.96 4.44
C ARG A 376 -13.45 5.49 5.17
N PRO A 377 -14.47 6.03 4.47
CA PRO A 377 -15.66 6.58 5.11
C PRO A 377 -16.49 5.49 5.80
N GLU A 378 -16.81 5.70 7.06
CA GLU A 378 -17.68 4.83 7.85
C GLU A 378 -19.09 5.42 8.00
N ARG A 379 -20.08 4.60 8.41
CA ARG A 379 -21.39 5.06 8.84
C ARG A 379 -21.25 5.73 10.20
N GLU A 380 -22.05 6.75 10.46
CA GLU A 380 -22.05 7.45 11.75
C GLU A 380 -22.37 6.50 12.92
N GLU A 381 -23.29 5.55 12.72
CA GLU A 381 -23.66 4.54 13.70
C GLU A 381 -22.47 3.67 14.11
N ILE A 382 -21.70 3.18 13.10
CA ILE A 382 -20.50 2.35 13.33
C ILE A 382 -19.40 3.19 14.00
N THR A 383 -19.25 4.45 13.62
CA THR A 383 -18.29 5.35 14.26
C THR A 383 -18.62 5.55 15.74
N LYS A 384 -19.89 5.81 16.07
CA LYS A 384 -20.34 5.92 17.47
C LYS A 384 -20.16 4.64 18.27
N GLU A 385 -20.37 3.48 17.64
CA GLU A 385 -20.11 2.18 18.29
C GLU A 385 -18.62 2.02 18.63
N TYR A 386 -17.74 2.33 17.69
CA TYR A 386 -16.30 2.27 17.93
C TYR A 386 -15.80 3.29 18.94
N GLU A 387 -16.39 4.48 19.01
CA GLU A 387 -16.04 5.51 19.98
C GLU A 387 -16.32 5.11 21.43
N ARG A 388 -17.28 4.23 21.66
CA ARG A 388 -17.56 3.70 23.02
C ARG A 388 -16.37 2.93 23.59
N SER A 389 -15.65 2.20 22.76
CA SER A 389 -14.47 1.41 23.15
C SER A 389 -13.15 2.12 22.85
N ILE A 390 -13.13 3.01 21.85
CA ILE A 390 -11.95 3.75 21.39
C ILE A 390 -12.34 5.23 21.23
N PRO A 391 -12.30 6.04 22.32
CA PRO A 391 -12.74 7.45 22.28
C PRO A 391 -12.02 8.29 21.21
N GLN A 392 -10.80 7.91 20.85
CA GLN A 392 -9.98 8.59 19.84
C GLN A 392 -10.38 8.25 18.40
N PHE A 393 -11.37 7.37 18.15
CA PHE A 393 -11.70 6.90 16.79
C PHE A 393 -12.07 8.04 15.83
N ARG A 394 -12.65 9.14 16.35
CA ARG A 394 -12.94 10.37 15.57
C ARG A 394 -11.71 11.14 15.09
N PHE A 395 -10.54 10.90 15.63
CA PHE A 395 -9.33 11.61 15.17
C PHE A 395 -9.06 11.38 13.67
N ARG A 396 -9.54 10.28 13.11
CA ARG A 396 -9.48 9.99 11.67
C ARG A 396 -10.27 10.99 10.80
N LEU A 397 -11.22 11.72 11.38
CA LEU A 397 -12.06 12.71 10.68
C LEU A 397 -11.38 14.09 10.56
N LYS A 398 -10.12 14.26 10.95
CA LYS A 398 -9.35 15.50 10.73
C LYS A 398 -9.10 15.80 9.24
N VAL A 399 -9.23 14.79 8.37
CA VAL A 399 -9.06 14.91 6.92
C VAL A 399 -10.28 14.34 6.19
N LYS A 400 -10.42 14.66 4.88
CA LYS A 400 -11.50 14.09 4.07
C LYS A 400 -11.37 12.59 3.96
N ALA A 401 -12.53 11.92 3.87
CA ALA A 401 -12.61 10.51 3.54
C ALA A 401 -11.99 10.23 2.16
N GLY A 402 -11.35 9.06 2.01
CA GLY A 402 -10.65 8.66 0.79
C GLY A 402 -11.29 7.49 0.06
N LEU A 403 -11.14 7.48 -1.27
CA LEU A 403 -11.44 6.31 -2.11
C LEU A 403 -10.45 5.18 -1.78
N THR A 404 -9.19 5.52 -1.60
CA THR A 404 -8.15 4.66 -1.01
C THR A 404 -7.51 5.33 0.19
N GLY A 405 -6.71 4.57 0.95
CA GLY A 405 -6.03 5.11 2.12
C GLY A 405 -4.98 4.20 2.70
N TYR A 406 -4.25 4.71 3.67
CA TYR A 406 -3.14 3.99 4.30
C TYR A 406 -3.61 2.68 4.95
N ALA A 407 -4.75 2.70 5.64
CA ALA A 407 -5.34 1.51 6.24
C ALA A 407 -5.85 0.50 5.20
N GLN A 408 -6.30 0.94 4.03
CA GLN A 408 -6.72 0.07 2.93
C GLN A 408 -5.51 -0.58 2.25
N VAL A 409 -4.40 0.16 2.11
CA VAL A 409 -3.17 -0.32 1.47
C VAL A 409 -2.39 -1.27 2.36
N TYR A 410 -2.16 -0.91 3.61
CA TYR A 410 -1.30 -1.66 4.54
C TYR A 410 -2.07 -2.55 5.52
N GLY A 411 -3.35 -2.29 5.74
CA GLY A 411 -4.23 -3.15 6.53
C GLY A 411 -4.70 -4.39 5.78
N GLN A 412 -5.46 -5.21 6.50
CA GLN A 412 -6.21 -6.34 5.95
C GLN A 412 -7.71 -6.06 6.11
N TYR A 413 -8.55 -6.81 5.43
CA TYR A 413 -10.00 -6.65 5.52
C TYR A 413 -10.52 -6.75 6.97
N ASN A 414 -9.96 -7.67 7.75
CA ASN A 414 -10.28 -7.94 9.15
C ASN A 414 -9.40 -7.18 10.16
N THR A 415 -8.77 -6.08 9.75
CA THR A 415 -7.99 -5.25 10.68
C THR A 415 -8.91 -4.66 11.75
N VAL A 416 -8.58 -4.89 13.03
CA VAL A 416 -9.35 -4.38 14.16
C VAL A 416 -9.41 -2.84 14.15
N PRO A 417 -10.50 -2.22 14.66
CA PRO A 417 -10.70 -0.76 14.60
C PRO A 417 -9.56 0.05 15.19
N TYR A 418 -8.95 -0.43 16.27
CA TYR A 418 -7.81 0.23 16.91
C TYR A 418 -6.56 0.27 16.02
N ASP A 419 -6.21 -0.85 15.36
CA ASP A 419 -5.10 -0.89 14.40
C ASP A 419 -5.41 -0.07 13.14
N LYS A 420 -6.69 -0.05 12.71
CA LYS A 420 -7.15 0.77 11.59
C LYS A 420 -6.98 2.26 11.89
N LEU A 421 -7.36 2.69 13.11
CA LEU A 421 -7.14 4.05 13.56
C LEU A 421 -5.66 4.43 13.57
N LYS A 422 -4.77 3.54 14.05
CA LYS A 422 -3.31 3.79 14.01
C LYS A 422 -2.80 4.02 12.59
N LEU A 423 -3.26 3.22 11.62
CA LEU A 423 -2.88 3.37 10.22
C LEU A 423 -3.41 4.68 9.63
N ASP A 424 -4.67 5.04 9.93
CA ASP A 424 -5.27 6.29 9.48
C ASP A 424 -4.52 7.51 10.08
N LEU A 425 -4.17 7.46 11.37
CA LEU A 425 -3.38 8.50 12.01
C LEU A 425 -1.96 8.60 11.45
N THR A 426 -1.34 7.45 11.14
CA THR A 426 -0.02 7.46 10.48
C THR A 426 -0.07 8.21 9.15
N TYR A 427 -1.16 8.09 8.39
CA TYR A 427 -1.37 8.87 7.17
C TYR A 427 -1.56 10.36 7.47
N ILE A 428 -2.44 10.70 8.41
CA ILE A 428 -2.81 12.09 8.72
C ILE A 428 -1.58 12.88 9.19
N GLU A 429 -0.81 12.27 10.08
CA GLU A 429 0.35 12.93 10.70
C GLU A 429 1.56 13.02 9.75
N ASN A 430 1.72 12.06 8.81
CA ASN A 430 2.84 12.04 7.85
C ASN A 430 2.40 12.46 6.44
N TYR A 431 1.35 13.26 6.31
CA TYR A 431 0.81 13.65 5.03
C TYR A 431 1.84 14.34 4.12
N SER A 432 1.90 13.88 2.88
CA SER A 432 2.60 14.54 1.77
C SER A 432 1.97 14.15 0.44
N LEU A 433 2.06 15.01 -0.57
CA LEU A 433 1.61 14.69 -1.93
C LEU A 433 2.30 13.44 -2.48
N TRP A 434 3.56 13.23 -2.12
CA TRP A 434 4.31 12.03 -2.48
C TRP A 434 3.70 10.77 -1.85
N LEU A 435 3.25 10.86 -0.61
CA LEU A 435 2.57 9.74 0.07
C LEU A 435 1.24 9.43 -0.63
N ASP A 436 0.47 10.43 -1.04
CA ASP A 436 -0.75 10.23 -1.81
C ASP A 436 -0.49 9.52 -3.13
N MET A 437 0.46 10.01 -3.94
CA MET A 437 0.84 9.37 -5.20
C MET A 437 1.29 7.92 -5.00
N LYS A 438 2.07 7.67 -3.94
CA LYS A 438 2.51 6.33 -3.58
C LYS A 438 1.31 5.43 -3.21
N LEU A 439 0.35 5.91 -2.43
CA LEU A 439 -0.82 5.13 -2.03
C LEU A 439 -1.74 4.84 -3.22
N ILE A 440 -1.92 5.79 -4.14
CA ILE A 440 -2.67 5.58 -5.39
C ILE A 440 -2.03 4.45 -6.22
N LEU A 441 -0.72 4.50 -6.43
CA LEU A 441 0.00 3.45 -7.16
C LEU A 441 -0.05 2.08 -6.46
N LEU A 442 0.07 2.08 -5.13
CA LEU A 442 -0.06 0.86 -4.33
C LEU A 442 -1.48 0.29 -4.36
N THR A 443 -2.51 1.13 -4.49
CA THR A 443 -3.91 0.67 -4.63
C THR A 443 -4.07 -0.16 -5.90
N VAL A 444 -3.50 0.27 -7.02
CA VAL A 444 -3.50 -0.53 -8.26
C VAL A 444 -2.90 -1.91 -8.01
N LYS A 445 -1.78 -1.99 -7.26
CA LYS A 445 -1.16 -3.28 -6.89
C LYS A 445 -2.12 -4.17 -6.09
N ILE A 446 -2.86 -3.59 -5.15
CA ILE A 446 -3.74 -4.34 -4.24
C ILE A 446 -4.94 -4.93 -4.98
N LEU A 447 -5.47 -4.27 -6.00
CA LEU A 447 -6.57 -4.79 -6.82
C LEU A 447 -6.25 -6.15 -7.45
N PHE A 448 -4.97 -6.48 -7.63
CA PHE A 448 -4.52 -7.79 -8.10
C PHE A 448 -4.23 -8.81 -6.98
N GLN A 449 -4.38 -8.43 -5.69
CA GLN A 449 -4.13 -9.30 -4.54
C GLN A 449 -5.42 -9.86 -3.96
N LYS A 450 -5.75 -11.11 -4.27
CA LYS A 450 -6.98 -11.79 -3.87
C LYS A 450 -7.21 -11.83 -2.34
N GLU A 451 -6.15 -11.99 -1.56
CA GLU A 451 -6.21 -12.10 -0.10
C GLU A 451 -6.72 -10.84 0.65
N LYS A 452 -6.79 -9.70 -0.02
CA LYS A 452 -7.29 -8.44 0.57
C LYS A 452 -8.77 -8.17 0.29
N SER A 453 -9.40 -9.02 -0.53
CA SER A 453 -10.78 -8.88 -0.99
C SER A 453 -11.75 -9.87 -0.32
N GLU A 454 -11.24 -10.82 0.48
CA GLU A 454 -12.06 -11.84 1.13
C GLU A 454 -12.95 -11.22 2.21
N GLY A 455 -14.24 -11.60 2.22
CA GLY A 455 -15.26 -11.13 3.16
C GLY A 455 -15.01 -11.57 4.60
N VAL A 456 -15.84 -11.08 5.51
CA VAL A 456 -15.84 -11.48 6.92
C VAL A 456 -16.52 -12.85 7.05
N ASP A 457 -16.08 -13.67 8.02
CA ASP A 457 -16.71 -14.91 8.41
C ASP A 457 -18.20 -14.67 8.75
N ASP A 458 -19.10 -15.55 8.32
CA ASP A 458 -20.57 -15.38 8.45
C ASP A 458 -21.05 -15.14 9.89
N SER A 459 -20.22 -15.47 10.89
CA SER A 459 -20.48 -15.27 12.32
C SER A 459 -20.19 -13.85 12.84
N GLN A 460 -19.52 -12.97 12.06
CA GLN A 460 -19.12 -11.64 12.53
C GLN A 460 -20.09 -10.54 12.11
N LYS A 461 -20.80 -9.96 13.07
CA LYS A 461 -21.69 -8.80 12.86
C LYS A 461 -20.94 -7.47 12.81
N THR A 462 -19.82 -7.34 13.54
CA THR A 462 -18.98 -6.13 13.59
C THR A 462 -17.50 -6.51 13.56
N ALA A 463 -16.61 -5.55 13.22
CA ALA A 463 -15.16 -5.76 13.27
C ALA A 463 -14.59 -5.77 14.71
N LEU A 464 -15.43 -5.56 15.74
CA LEU A 464 -15.07 -5.80 17.12
C LEU A 464 -15.09 -7.32 17.33
N LYS A 465 -13.90 -7.92 17.34
CA LYS A 465 -13.72 -9.24 17.95
C LYS A 465 -13.67 -9.02 19.45
N ASP A 466 -14.31 -9.93 20.18
CA ASP A 466 -14.23 -9.96 21.64
C ASP A 466 -12.77 -9.75 22.07
N VAL A 467 -12.57 -8.67 22.82
CA VAL A 467 -11.27 -8.27 23.39
C VAL A 467 -10.97 -9.18 24.57
#